data_c86ed48137142b0dcd4e64f377a2da08
#
_entry.id   c86ed48137142b0dcd4e64f377a2da08
#
_cell.length_a   1.000
_cell.length_b   1.000
_cell.length_c   1.000
_cell.angle_alpha   90.00
_cell.angle_beta   90.00
_cell.angle_gamma   90.00
#
_symmetry.space_group_name_H-M   'P 1'
#
loop_
_entity.id
_entity.type
_entity.pdbx_description
1 polymer ?
#
loop_
_entity_poly.entity_id
_entity_poly.type
_entity_poly.pdbx_seq_one_letter_code
_entity_poly.pdbx_strand_id
1 'polypeptide(L)'
;MSSFKIFAMASAAAGLAVTAANAADLALAPIPVPVIQEFSGWYLRGDIGMTNQQVNSLNNVVAPGTSVGTKFLQFDSAPLYSIGGGLQFNNWLRADVTGEYRGNAHFHGQQVAEFGSVILPDDYNASKSEWLFLANAYVDLGTWWCVTPFIGAGIGTSRNTISSFTDIGATQAGLGGNSILSTTYGDNASKWNLAWAAYAGLAYKVTPGLSLELTYRYVNLGTANTGPTNSFDGVTVVNGHPFNFGTITSQDVMLGFRWNLGEPEPPVVAPPLIRKG
;
A
#
# COMPACT_ATOMS: atom_id res chain seq x y z
N MET A 1 -22.49 -6.26 19.10
CA MET A 1 -22.05 -7.65 19.24
C MET A 1 -21.87 -8.22 17.85
N SER A 2 -20.69 -8.45 17.43
CA SER A 2 -20.29 -9.17 16.21
C SER A 2 -19.12 -8.46 15.49
N SER A 3 -17.92 -8.73 15.93
CA SER A 3 -16.70 -8.39 15.15
C SER A 3 -15.54 -9.22 15.69
N PHE A 4 -15.62 -10.54 15.44
CA PHE A 4 -14.50 -11.45 15.76
C PHE A 4 -14.56 -12.66 14.82
N LYS A 5 -14.29 -12.43 13.53
CA LYS A 5 -14.10 -13.53 12.56
C LYS A 5 -13.14 -13.13 11.46
N ILE A 6 -11.89 -12.82 11.75
CA ILE A 6 -10.78 -12.88 10.78
C ILE A 6 -9.49 -13.08 11.59
N PHE A 7 -9.28 -14.26 12.12
CA PHE A 7 -7.96 -14.75 12.57
C PHE A 7 -8.03 -16.26 12.76
N ALA A 8 -8.19 -16.99 11.66
CA ALA A 8 -8.08 -18.45 11.71
C ALA A 8 -7.69 -18.99 10.32
N MET A 9 -6.49 -18.66 9.84
CA MET A 9 -5.81 -19.41 8.78
C MET A 9 -4.29 -19.20 8.87
N ALA A 10 -3.71 -19.63 9.96
CA ALA A 10 -2.26 -19.76 10.10
C ALA A 10 -1.90 -20.79 11.16
N SER A 11 -2.37 -22.03 11.01
CA SER A 11 -1.88 -23.12 11.85
C SER A 11 -2.17 -24.49 11.22
N ALA A 12 -1.41 -24.84 10.19
CA ALA A 12 -1.34 -26.22 9.69
C ALA A 12 0.00 -26.47 9.00
N ALA A 13 1.10 -26.54 9.76
CA ALA A 13 2.33 -27.18 9.33
C ALA A 13 3.25 -27.43 10.53
N ALA A 14 2.89 -28.38 11.38
CA ALA A 14 3.84 -28.95 12.35
C ALA A 14 3.44 -30.40 12.61
N GLY A 15 4.15 -31.33 12.02
CA GLY A 15 4.00 -32.74 12.36
C GLY A 15 4.58 -33.70 11.33
N LEU A 16 5.91 -33.78 11.23
CA LEU A 16 6.57 -34.99 10.69
C LEU A 16 7.67 -35.40 11.66
N ALA A 17 7.38 -36.43 12.42
CA ALA A 17 8.31 -37.08 13.33
C ALA A 17 9.42 -37.78 12.55
N VAL A 18 10.65 -37.58 13.00
CA VAL A 18 11.87 -38.21 12.49
C VAL A 18 12.11 -39.50 13.25
N THR A 19 12.10 -40.62 12.53
CA THR A 19 12.65 -41.90 13.04
C THR A 19 14.16 -41.93 12.79
N ALA A 20 14.93 -41.98 13.85
CA ALA A 20 16.38 -42.17 13.79
C ALA A 20 16.73 -43.60 13.44
N ALA A 21 17.43 -43.83 12.34
CA ALA A 21 18.13 -45.06 12.02
C ALA A 21 19.62 -44.80 12.21
N ASN A 22 20.24 -45.45 13.18
CA ASN A 22 21.68 -45.52 13.37
C ASN A 22 22.31 -46.43 12.31
N ALA A 23 23.11 -45.93 11.43
CA ALA A 23 23.97 -46.67 10.54
C ALA A 23 25.36 -46.06 10.47
N ALA A 24 26.31 -46.81 11.01
CA ALA A 24 27.75 -46.89 10.73
C ALA A 24 28.50 -45.62 10.24
N ASP A 25 29.43 -45.27 11.06
CA ASP A 25 30.62 -44.45 10.96
C ASP A 25 31.36 -44.57 9.60
N LEU A 26 30.91 -43.82 8.62
CA LEU A 26 31.68 -43.42 7.46
C LEU A 26 31.93 -41.91 7.66
N ALA A 27 33.21 -41.52 7.80
CA ALA A 27 33.61 -40.13 7.82
C ALA A 27 33.03 -39.44 6.57
N LEU A 28 31.84 -38.89 6.70
CA LEU A 28 31.20 -38.06 5.67
C LEU A 28 32.14 -36.91 5.38
N ALA A 29 32.59 -36.82 4.12
CA ALA A 29 33.23 -35.58 3.66
C ALA A 29 32.37 -34.41 4.10
N PRO A 30 32.95 -33.31 4.64
CA PRO A 30 32.17 -32.16 5.08
C PRO A 30 31.26 -31.73 3.93
N ILE A 31 29.96 -31.76 4.18
CA ILE A 31 28.98 -31.27 3.23
C ILE A 31 29.40 -29.83 2.89
N PRO A 32 29.67 -29.52 1.60
CA PRO A 32 30.03 -28.16 1.25
C PRO A 32 28.89 -27.28 1.71
N VAL A 33 29.19 -26.42 2.69
CA VAL A 33 28.25 -25.36 3.14
C VAL A 33 27.87 -24.60 1.85
N PRO A 34 26.57 -24.49 1.48
CA PRO A 34 26.22 -23.74 0.29
C PRO A 34 26.73 -22.32 0.48
N VAL A 35 27.73 -21.94 -0.31
CA VAL A 35 28.25 -20.60 -0.34
C VAL A 35 27.09 -19.77 -0.92
N ILE A 36 26.47 -18.96 -0.08
CA ILE A 36 25.46 -18.00 -0.54
C ILE A 36 26.21 -17.02 -1.42
N GLN A 37 26.02 -17.12 -2.72
CA GLN A 37 26.63 -16.19 -3.66
C GLN A 37 26.06 -14.81 -3.38
N GLU A 38 26.94 -13.92 -2.94
CA GLU A 38 26.60 -12.51 -2.75
C GLU A 38 26.44 -11.87 -4.12
N PHE A 39 25.42 -11.04 -4.24
CA PHE A 39 25.11 -10.37 -5.48
C PHE A 39 25.20 -8.86 -5.22
N SER A 40 26.06 -8.16 -5.96
CA SER A 40 26.05 -6.70 -6.02
C SER A 40 25.83 -6.26 -7.47
N GLY A 41 25.03 -5.24 -7.69
CA GLY A 41 24.76 -4.77 -9.03
C GLY A 41 23.32 -4.30 -9.25
N TRP A 42 23.00 -4.09 -10.50
CA TRP A 42 21.66 -3.65 -10.90
C TRP A 42 20.63 -4.76 -10.81
N TYR A 43 19.43 -4.38 -10.43
CA TYR A 43 18.27 -5.27 -10.47
C TYR A 43 17.04 -4.57 -11.03
N LEU A 44 16.13 -5.37 -11.56
CA LEU A 44 14.75 -4.98 -11.89
C LEU A 44 13.80 -5.63 -10.89
N ARG A 45 12.70 -4.92 -10.61
CA ARG A 45 11.60 -5.47 -9.81
C ARG A 45 10.26 -5.19 -10.45
N GLY A 46 9.30 -6.04 -10.13
CA GLY A 46 7.89 -5.82 -10.45
C GLY A 46 7.04 -6.39 -9.33
N ASP A 47 5.97 -5.68 -8.96
CA ASP A 47 5.09 -6.06 -7.88
C ASP A 47 3.63 -5.95 -8.31
N ILE A 48 2.81 -6.87 -7.83
CA ILE A 48 1.35 -6.79 -7.86
C ILE A 48 0.84 -6.90 -6.44
N GLY A 49 -0.28 -6.27 -6.14
CA GLY A 49 -0.82 -6.35 -4.79
C GLY A 49 -2.19 -5.74 -4.65
N MET A 50 -2.60 -5.64 -3.41
CA MET A 50 -3.86 -5.03 -2.99
C MET A 50 -3.60 -3.92 -1.99
N THR A 51 -4.37 -2.84 -2.12
CA THR A 51 -4.33 -1.68 -1.23
C THR A 51 -5.54 -1.70 -0.30
N ASN A 52 -5.33 -1.27 0.94
CA ASN A 52 -6.40 -0.95 1.86
C ASN A 52 -6.21 0.50 2.31
N GLN A 53 -6.97 1.41 1.71
CA GLN A 53 -6.83 2.84 1.90
C GLN A 53 -7.79 3.37 2.96
N GLN A 54 -7.31 4.34 3.72
CA GLN A 54 -8.08 5.04 4.74
C GLN A 54 -7.89 6.54 4.55
N VAL A 55 -8.96 7.30 4.82
CA VAL A 55 -8.94 8.77 4.85
C VAL A 55 -9.42 9.24 6.22
N ASN A 56 -8.74 10.22 6.76
CA ASN A 56 -9.04 10.68 8.12
C ASN A 56 -10.19 11.70 8.18
N SER A 57 -10.48 12.42 7.09
CA SER A 57 -11.54 13.42 7.05
C SER A 57 -11.98 13.73 5.63
N LEU A 58 -13.22 14.18 5.50
CA LEU A 58 -13.77 14.81 4.30
C LEU A 58 -14.36 16.14 4.72
N ASN A 59 -13.88 17.23 4.14
CA ASN A 59 -14.25 18.57 4.52
C ASN A 59 -14.70 19.38 3.30
N ASN A 60 -15.75 20.16 3.51
CA ASN A 60 -16.21 21.19 2.58
C ASN A 60 -16.37 22.50 3.35
N VAL A 61 -16.57 23.58 2.62
CA VAL A 61 -16.95 24.88 3.20
C VAL A 61 -18.43 24.80 3.59
N VAL A 62 -18.69 24.76 4.88
CA VAL A 62 -20.05 24.74 5.44
C VAL A 62 -20.45 26.12 5.96
N ALA A 63 -21.75 26.37 6.03
CA ALA A 63 -22.29 27.63 6.56
C ALA A 63 -21.89 27.81 8.05
N PRO A 64 -21.66 29.04 8.51
CA PRO A 64 -21.42 29.33 9.91
C PRO A 64 -22.53 28.76 10.82
N GLY A 65 -22.13 28.10 11.91
CA GLY A 65 -23.06 27.48 12.85
C GLY A 65 -23.48 26.04 12.46
N THR A 66 -22.95 25.47 11.37
CA THR A 66 -23.14 24.09 11.02
C THR A 66 -22.05 23.24 11.69
N SER A 67 -22.44 22.19 12.40
CA SER A 67 -21.53 21.14 12.84
C SER A 67 -21.66 19.91 11.93
N VAL A 68 -20.54 19.24 11.65
CA VAL A 68 -20.52 18.06 10.79
C VAL A 68 -19.99 16.86 11.58
N GLY A 69 -20.85 15.86 11.74
CA GLY A 69 -20.51 14.59 12.37
C GLY A 69 -20.24 13.52 11.34
N THR A 70 -19.03 13.00 11.28
CA THR A 70 -18.69 11.87 10.40
C THR A 70 -19.21 10.56 10.99
N LYS A 71 -19.91 9.77 10.17
CA LYS A 71 -20.37 8.42 10.52
C LYS A 71 -19.37 7.35 10.04
N PHE A 72 -18.99 7.41 8.78
CA PHE A 72 -17.90 6.61 8.22
C PHE A 72 -17.32 7.28 6.97
N LEU A 73 -16.05 6.99 6.70
CA LEU A 73 -15.36 7.35 5.47
C LEU A 73 -14.47 6.15 5.10
N GLN A 74 -14.70 5.55 3.95
CA GLN A 74 -14.05 4.30 3.59
C GLN A 74 -13.74 4.26 2.10
N PHE A 75 -12.56 3.72 1.76
CA PHE A 75 -12.22 3.28 0.42
C PHE A 75 -12.30 1.75 0.32
N ASP A 76 -12.76 1.25 -0.80
CA ASP A 76 -12.62 -0.16 -1.13
C ASP A 76 -11.17 -0.53 -1.39
N SER A 77 -10.84 -1.81 -1.23
CA SER A 77 -9.55 -2.32 -1.64
C SER A 77 -9.41 -2.27 -3.17
N ALA A 78 -8.23 -1.88 -3.65
CA ALA A 78 -7.95 -1.78 -5.08
C ALA A 78 -6.66 -2.49 -5.44
N PRO A 79 -6.52 -3.01 -6.67
CA PRO A 79 -5.26 -3.60 -7.13
C PRO A 79 -4.20 -2.52 -7.32
N LEU A 80 -2.94 -2.91 -7.11
CA LEU A 80 -1.76 -2.11 -7.43
C LEU A 80 -0.82 -2.89 -8.34
N TYR A 81 -0.09 -2.15 -9.18
CA TYR A 81 0.91 -2.66 -10.11
C TYR A 81 2.12 -1.74 -10.04
N SER A 82 3.29 -2.30 -9.77
CA SER A 82 4.54 -1.56 -9.61
C SER A 82 5.64 -2.15 -10.49
N ILE A 83 6.48 -1.28 -11.00
CA ILE A 83 7.72 -1.63 -11.68
C ILE A 83 8.83 -0.70 -11.17
N GLY A 84 10.04 -1.22 -11.09
CA GLY A 84 11.17 -0.46 -10.62
C GLY A 84 12.50 -1.04 -11.01
N GLY A 85 13.54 -0.27 -10.76
CA GLY A 85 14.92 -0.69 -10.92
C GLY A 85 15.79 -0.09 -9.83
N GLY A 86 16.84 -0.81 -9.47
CA GLY A 86 17.68 -0.40 -8.36
C GLY A 86 19.07 -1.03 -8.39
N LEU A 87 19.78 -0.75 -7.33
CA LEU A 87 21.14 -1.22 -7.07
C LEU A 87 21.17 -1.97 -5.74
N GLN A 88 21.73 -3.15 -5.77
CA GLN A 88 22.17 -3.85 -4.57
C GLN A 88 23.64 -3.49 -4.35
N PHE A 89 23.94 -2.75 -3.26
CA PHE A 89 25.28 -2.27 -2.95
C PHE A 89 26.14 -3.37 -2.34
N ASN A 90 25.51 -4.22 -1.54
CA ASN A 90 26.11 -5.36 -0.88
C ASN A 90 25.02 -6.35 -0.44
N ASN A 91 25.37 -7.36 0.37
CA ASN A 91 24.45 -8.41 0.85
C ASN A 91 23.37 -7.94 1.84
N TRP A 92 23.45 -6.71 2.35
CA TRP A 92 22.49 -6.20 3.33
C TRP A 92 21.85 -4.85 2.95
N LEU A 93 22.38 -4.11 1.94
CA LEU A 93 21.87 -2.79 1.56
C LEU A 93 21.53 -2.73 0.08
N ARG A 94 20.32 -2.29 -0.22
CA ARG A 94 19.84 -2.04 -1.59
C ARG A 94 18.97 -0.78 -1.63
N ALA A 95 18.91 -0.15 -2.80
CA ALA A 95 18.02 0.97 -3.08
C ALA A 95 17.44 0.86 -4.47
N ASP A 96 16.22 1.38 -4.64
CA ASP A 96 15.54 1.41 -5.93
C ASP A 96 14.67 2.64 -6.13
N VAL A 97 14.20 2.80 -7.36
CA VAL A 97 13.14 3.73 -7.72
C VAL A 97 12.00 2.93 -8.30
N THR A 98 10.79 3.17 -7.83
CA THR A 98 9.58 2.50 -8.29
C THR A 98 8.56 3.48 -8.82
N GLY A 99 7.88 3.08 -9.90
CA GLY A 99 6.66 3.71 -10.39
C GLY A 99 5.49 2.74 -10.24
N GLU A 100 4.41 3.20 -9.66
CA GLU A 100 3.27 2.39 -9.31
C GLU A 100 1.98 3.04 -9.77
N TYR A 101 1.09 2.23 -10.30
CA TYR A 101 -0.30 2.59 -10.57
C TYR A 101 -1.22 1.81 -9.64
N ARG A 102 -2.14 2.53 -8.99
CA ARG A 102 -3.21 1.96 -8.16
C ARG A 102 -4.54 2.17 -8.84
N GLY A 103 -5.26 1.08 -9.05
CA GLY A 103 -6.55 1.07 -9.70
C GLY A 103 -7.62 1.84 -8.92
N ASN A 104 -8.80 1.95 -9.52
CA ASN A 104 -9.91 2.68 -8.90
C ASN A 104 -10.35 2.02 -7.60
N ALA A 105 -10.20 2.75 -6.50
CA ALA A 105 -10.82 2.46 -5.22
C ALA A 105 -12.12 3.28 -5.11
N HIS A 106 -13.26 2.62 -4.90
CA HIS A 106 -14.49 3.34 -4.65
C HIS A 106 -14.47 3.89 -3.23
N PHE A 107 -14.90 5.14 -3.12
CA PHE A 107 -15.08 5.83 -1.86
C PHE A 107 -16.55 5.85 -1.50
N HIS A 108 -16.85 5.48 -0.26
CA HIS A 108 -18.15 5.62 0.37
C HIS A 108 -17.98 6.40 1.66
N GLY A 109 -18.79 7.42 1.84
CA GLY A 109 -18.77 8.24 3.03
C GLY A 109 -20.16 8.65 3.45
N GLN A 110 -20.36 8.81 4.75
CA GLN A 110 -21.57 9.39 5.31
C GLN A 110 -21.22 10.39 6.39
N GLN A 111 -21.79 11.55 6.27
CA GLN A 111 -21.72 12.60 7.26
C GLN A 111 -23.12 13.07 7.65
N VAL A 112 -23.20 13.71 8.77
CA VAL A 112 -24.44 14.35 9.24
C VAL A 112 -24.11 15.80 9.55
N ALA A 113 -24.73 16.69 8.84
CA ALA A 113 -24.67 18.13 9.10
C ALA A 113 -25.80 18.52 10.07
N GLU A 114 -25.47 19.21 11.14
CA GLU A 114 -26.42 19.71 12.13
C GLU A 114 -26.42 21.23 12.12
N PHE A 115 -27.59 21.79 11.90
CA PHE A 115 -27.83 23.23 11.96
C PHE A 115 -29.00 23.53 12.90
N GLY A 116 -28.69 23.94 14.11
CA GLY A 116 -29.71 24.11 15.17
C GLY A 116 -30.38 22.77 15.51
N SER A 117 -31.69 22.66 15.29
CA SER A 117 -32.45 21.41 15.50
C SER A 117 -32.62 20.57 14.23
N VAL A 118 -32.06 21.01 13.11
CA VAL A 118 -32.17 20.31 11.82
C VAL A 118 -30.97 19.40 11.63
N ILE A 119 -31.23 18.13 11.30
CA ILE A 119 -30.24 17.09 11.03
C ILE A 119 -30.34 16.70 9.57
N LEU A 120 -29.27 16.89 8.81
CA LEU A 120 -29.20 16.65 7.37
C LEU A 120 -28.13 15.58 7.09
N PRO A 121 -28.55 14.39 6.65
CA PRO A 121 -27.58 13.35 6.24
C PRO A 121 -27.07 13.62 4.83
N ASP A 122 -25.80 13.35 4.60
CA ASP A 122 -25.12 13.41 3.31
C ASP A 122 -24.39 12.09 3.04
N ASP A 123 -24.67 11.50 1.87
CA ASP A 123 -24.05 10.29 1.39
C ASP A 123 -23.11 10.60 0.22
N TYR A 124 -21.85 10.28 0.39
CA TYR A 124 -20.78 10.57 -0.57
C TYR A 124 -20.33 9.34 -1.31
N ASN A 125 -20.16 9.45 -2.62
CA ASN A 125 -19.54 8.45 -3.46
C ASN A 125 -18.48 9.10 -4.36
N ALA A 126 -17.39 8.40 -4.60
CA ALA A 126 -16.35 8.81 -5.53
C ALA A 126 -15.53 7.61 -6.01
N SER A 127 -14.72 7.82 -7.03
CA SER A 127 -13.66 6.90 -7.43
C SER A 127 -12.30 7.57 -7.26
N LYS A 128 -11.33 6.85 -6.70
CA LYS A 128 -9.96 7.33 -6.55
C LYS A 128 -9.00 6.40 -7.29
N SER A 129 -8.13 6.99 -8.11
CA SER A 129 -6.96 6.32 -8.67
C SER A 129 -5.71 7.13 -8.36
N GLU A 130 -4.53 6.50 -8.44
CA GLU A 130 -3.30 7.22 -8.15
C GLU A 130 -2.09 6.66 -8.86
N TRP A 131 -1.13 7.56 -9.09
CA TRP A 131 0.25 7.24 -9.44
C TRP A 131 1.14 7.54 -8.23
N LEU A 132 2.05 6.63 -7.95
CA LEU A 132 3.00 6.74 -6.84
C LEU A 132 4.41 6.49 -7.36
N PHE A 133 5.32 7.43 -7.10
CA PHE A 133 6.74 7.33 -7.46
C PHE A 133 7.56 7.45 -6.18
N LEU A 134 8.36 6.44 -5.88
CA LEU A 134 9.16 6.39 -4.66
C LEU A 134 10.62 6.06 -4.97
N ALA A 135 11.52 6.72 -4.27
CA ALA A 135 12.89 6.27 -4.05
C ALA A 135 12.94 5.53 -2.72
N ASN A 136 13.39 4.31 -2.74
CA ASN A 136 13.35 3.38 -1.62
C ASN A 136 14.75 2.93 -1.23
N ALA A 137 14.94 2.64 0.05
CA ALA A 137 16.11 1.96 0.58
C ALA A 137 15.67 0.80 1.47
N TYR A 138 16.39 -0.31 1.40
CA TYR A 138 16.08 -1.53 2.14
C TYR A 138 17.31 -2.08 2.82
N VAL A 139 17.08 -2.68 3.99
CA VAL A 139 18.09 -3.43 4.75
C VAL A 139 17.63 -4.89 4.81
N ASP A 140 18.43 -5.76 4.21
CA ASP A 140 18.25 -7.21 4.26
C ASP A 140 18.90 -7.73 5.56
N LEU A 141 18.12 -8.47 6.37
CA LEU A 141 18.48 -8.82 7.76
C LEU A 141 19.28 -10.14 7.88
N GLY A 142 19.71 -10.70 6.76
CA GLY A 142 20.39 -11.99 6.69
C GLY A 142 19.53 -13.06 6.02
N THR A 143 20.17 -14.11 5.50
CA THR A 143 19.49 -15.17 4.75
C THR A 143 19.53 -16.47 5.53
N TRP A 144 18.36 -17.08 5.76
CA TRP A 144 18.21 -18.41 6.38
C TRP A 144 17.38 -19.29 5.46
N TRP A 145 17.92 -20.42 5.03
CA TRP A 145 17.23 -21.40 4.14
C TRP A 145 16.59 -20.76 2.88
N CYS A 146 17.35 -19.91 2.18
CA CYS A 146 16.89 -19.15 1.01
C CYS A 146 15.85 -18.04 1.31
N VAL A 147 15.49 -17.77 2.55
CA VAL A 147 14.59 -16.68 2.96
C VAL A 147 15.41 -15.55 3.57
N THR A 148 15.19 -14.35 3.07
CA THR A 148 15.82 -13.11 3.54
C THR A 148 14.74 -12.13 4.01
N PRO A 149 14.51 -11.96 5.32
CA PRO A 149 13.70 -10.88 5.82
C PRO A 149 14.34 -9.53 5.52
N PHE A 150 13.51 -8.53 5.25
CA PHE A 150 13.98 -7.17 5.01
C PHE A 150 13.02 -6.13 5.60
N ILE A 151 13.58 -4.96 5.87
CA ILE A 151 12.83 -3.75 6.20
C ILE A 151 13.26 -2.63 5.25
N GLY A 152 12.44 -1.62 5.08
CA GLY A 152 12.78 -0.51 4.19
C GLY A 152 11.95 0.73 4.45
N ALA A 153 12.38 1.80 3.82
CA ALA A 153 11.66 3.07 3.80
C ALA A 153 11.76 3.71 2.41
N GLY A 154 10.76 4.49 2.06
CA GLY A 154 10.72 5.19 0.79
C GLY A 154 10.17 6.60 0.93
N ILE A 155 10.60 7.48 0.04
CA ILE A 155 10.11 8.86 -0.07
C ILE A 155 9.94 9.22 -1.54
N GLY A 156 8.94 10.03 -1.84
CA GLY A 156 8.68 10.43 -3.21
C GLY A 156 7.40 11.23 -3.35
N THR A 157 6.64 10.96 -4.39
CA THR A 157 5.44 11.74 -4.72
C THR A 157 4.29 10.86 -5.14
N SER A 158 3.09 11.22 -4.72
CA SER A 158 1.83 10.63 -5.16
C SER A 158 1.01 11.64 -5.96
N ARG A 159 0.32 11.17 -7.00
CA ARG A 159 -0.71 11.94 -7.70
C ARG A 159 -2.05 11.28 -7.46
N ASN A 160 -2.82 11.83 -6.53
CA ASN A 160 -4.17 11.37 -6.20
C ASN A 160 -5.17 12.01 -7.17
N THR A 161 -6.01 11.20 -7.80
CA THR A 161 -7.07 11.63 -8.71
C THR A 161 -8.41 11.20 -8.15
N ILE A 162 -9.30 12.16 -7.92
CA ILE A 162 -10.71 11.92 -7.55
C ILE A 162 -11.55 12.14 -8.80
N SER A 163 -12.45 11.21 -9.04
CA SER A 163 -13.39 11.24 -10.16
C SER A 163 -14.77 10.77 -9.73
N SER A 164 -15.78 11.12 -10.52
CA SER A 164 -17.17 10.69 -10.32
C SER A 164 -17.68 10.99 -8.89
N PHE A 165 -17.28 12.12 -8.33
CA PHE A 165 -17.75 12.52 -7.00
C PHE A 165 -19.23 12.90 -7.06
N THR A 166 -20.01 12.31 -6.16
CA THR A 166 -21.39 12.65 -5.91
C THR A 166 -21.65 12.75 -4.42
N ASP A 167 -22.46 13.71 -4.05
CA ASP A 167 -22.98 13.90 -2.72
C ASP A 167 -24.50 14.00 -2.83
N ILE A 168 -25.18 13.09 -2.15
CA ILE A 168 -26.65 13.03 -2.11
C ILE A 168 -27.06 13.32 -0.67
N GLY A 169 -27.64 14.47 -0.46
CA GLY A 169 -28.03 14.90 0.86
C GLY A 169 -29.33 15.69 0.87
N ALA A 170 -29.67 16.20 2.03
CA ALA A 170 -30.80 17.10 2.18
C ALA A 170 -30.29 18.53 2.44
N THR A 171 -30.84 19.49 1.74
CA THR A 171 -30.60 20.91 2.01
C THR A 171 -31.84 21.57 2.59
N GLN A 172 -31.66 22.54 3.45
CA GLN A 172 -32.78 23.32 4.01
C GLN A 172 -33.15 24.44 3.05
N ALA A 173 -34.38 24.42 2.53
CA ALA A 173 -34.91 25.46 1.67
C ALA A 173 -35.28 26.70 2.48
N GLY A 174 -34.31 27.61 2.68
CA GLY A 174 -34.53 28.90 3.32
C GLY A 174 -34.92 28.81 4.80
N LEU A 175 -35.18 29.98 5.42
CA LEU A 175 -35.67 30.07 6.79
C LEU A 175 -37.11 29.60 6.89
N GLY A 176 -37.33 28.38 7.41
CA GLY A 176 -38.64 27.79 7.66
C GLY A 176 -39.19 26.86 6.57
N GLY A 177 -38.37 26.53 5.55
CA GLY A 177 -38.74 25.55 4.51
C GLY A 177 -38.55 24.11 4.93
N ASN A 178 -39.23 23.17 4.23
CA ASN A 178 -39.00 21.74 4.34
C ASN A 178 -37.61 21.38 3.79
N SER A 179 -37.00 20.37 4.33
CA SER A 179 -35.78 19.81 3.73
C SER A 179 -36.07 19.27 2.33
N ILE A 180 -35.27 19.65 1.36
CA ILE A 180 -35.33 19.15 -0.02
C ILE A 180 -34.09 18.29 -0.32
N LEU A 181 -34.30 17.26 -1.11
CA LEU A 181 -33.20 16.45 -1.60
C LEU A 181 -32.30 17.30 -2.51
N SER A 182 -31.02 17.25 -2.28
CA SER A 182 -29.98 17.90 -3.07
C SER A 182 -29.00 16.88 -3.58
N THR A 183 -28.56 17.05 -4.82
CA THR A 183 -27.50 16.25 -5.40
C THR A 183 -26.37 17.14 -5.87
N THR A 184 -25.17 16.87 -5.39
CA THR A 184 -23.95 17.59 -5.77
C THR A 184 -23.06 16.71 -6.60
N TYR A 185 -22.56 17.24 -7.72
CA TYR A 185 -21.57 16.60 -8.58
C TYR A 185 -20.27 17.41 -8.49
N GLY A 186 -19.15 16.70 -8.30
CA GLY A 186 -17.83 17.31 -8.32
C GLY A 186 -17.08 16.99 -9.61
N ASP A 187 -16.42 17.99 -10.16
CA ASP A 187 -15.50 17.79 -11.29
C ASP A 187 -14.30 16.93 -10.88
N ASN A 188 -13.74 16.23 -11.87
CA ASN A 188 -12.54 15.45 -11.65
C ASN A 188 -11.35 16.36 -11.34
N ALA A 189 -10.55 15.97 -10.35
CA ALA A 189 -9.33 16.69 -10.02
C ALA A 189 -8.21 15.75 -9.61
N SER A 190 -6.97 16.21 -9.84
CA SER A 190 -5.76 15.50 -9.43
C SER A 190 -4.88 16.41 -8.60
N LYS A 191 -4.25 15.84 -7.57
CA LYS A 191 -3.36 16.57 -6.67
C LYS A 191 -2.07 15.80 -6.45
N TRP A 192 -0.95 16.50 -6.60
CA TRP A 192 0.36 16.00 -6.25
C TRP A 192 0.67 16.24 -4.77
N ASN A 193 1.28 15.26 -4.13
CA ASN A 193 1.67 15.31 -2.72
C ASN A 193 3.04 14.70 -2.53
N LEU A 194 3.72 15.09 -1.45
CA LEU A 194 4.81 14.30 -0.89
C LEU A 194 4.25 12.99 -0.33
N ALA A 195 4.88 11.89 -0.67
CA ALA A 195 4.54 10.57 -0.17
C ALA A 195 5.74 9.93 0.54
N TRP A 196 5.47 9.10 1.53
CA TRP A 196 6.48 8.29 2.19
C TRP A 196 5.93 6.92 2.54
N ALA A 197 6.81 5.92 2.62
CA ALA A 197 6.43 4.54 2.89
C ALA A 197 7.39 3.87 3.86
N ALA A 198 6.87 2.87 4.59
CA ALA A 198 7.64 1.94 5.39
C ALA A 198 7.32 0.52 4.92
N TYR A 199 8.34 -0.32 4.83
CA TYR A 199 8.26 -1.68 4.29
C TYR A 199 8.75 -2.71 5.30
N ALA A 200 8.11 -3.87 5.28
CA ALA A 200 8.63 -5.09 5.89
C ALA A 200 8.26 -6.27 5.00
N GLY A 201 9.18 -7.21 4.80
CA GLY A 201 8.91 -8.32 3.90
C GLY A 201 9.88 -9.48 4.01
N LEU A 202 9.61 -10.47 3.18
CA LEU A 202 10.40 -11.68 3.05
C LEU A 202 10.75 -11.87 1.57
N ALA A 203 12.01 -12.05 1.26
CA ALA A 203 12.50 -12.41 -0.05
C ALA A 203 12.89 -13.90 -0.06
N TYR A 204 12.35 -14.67 -0.99
CA TYR A 204 12.71 -16.06 -1.22
C TYR A 204 13.56 -16.18 -2.47
N LYS A 205 14.80 -16.64 -2.33
CA LYS A 205 15.74 -16.82 -3.43
C LYS A 205 15.39 -18.08 -4.24
N VAL A 206 14.82 -17.88 -5.43
CA VAL A 206 14.44 -18.98 -6.35
C VAL A 206 15.64 -19.47 -7.14
N THR A 207 16.46 -18.53 -7.63
CA THR A 207 17.73 -18.79 -8.31
C THR A 207 18.76 -17.78 -7.84
N PRO A 208 20.05 -17.90 -8.17
CA PRO A 208 21.03 -16.88 -7.83
C PRO A 208 20.65 -15.46 -8.29
N GLY A 209 19.96 -15.34 -9.43
CA GLY A 209 19.57 -14.05 -9.99
C GLY A 209 18.09 -13.66 -9.77
N LEU A 210 17.24 -14.56 -9.26
CA LEU A 210 15.79 -14.30 -9.13
C LEU A 210 15.31 -14.55 -7.71
N SER A 211 14.65 -13.57 -7.12
CA SER A 211 13.95 -13.67 -5.84
C SER A 211 12.47 -13.33 -5.98
N LEU A 212 11.63 -14.02 -5.23
CA LEU A 212 10.22 -13.65 -5.02
C LEU A 212 10.13 -12.91 -3.69
N GLU A 213 9.34 -11.85 -3.65
CA GLU A 213 9.20 -10.99 -2.47
C GLU A 213 7.73 -10.92 -2.03
N LEU A 214 7.47 -11.20 -0.76
CA LEU A 214 6.20 -10.89 -0.11
C LEU A 214 6.42 -9.67 0.77
N THR A 215 5.73 -8.59 0.48
CA THR A 215 5.95 -7.29 1.12
C THR A 215 4.66 -6.75 1.73
N TYR A 216 4.74 -6.36 2.98
CA TYR A 216 3.79 -5.46 3.63
C TYR A 216 4.33 -4.04 3.58
N ARG A 217 3.47 -3.07 3.22
CA ARG A 217 3.84 -1.67 3.16
C ARG A 217 2.77 -0.81 3.83
N TYR A 218 3.22 0.12 4.66
CA TYR A 218 2.43 1.28 5.06
C TYR A 218 2.87 2.48 4.24
N VAL A 219 1.93 3.22 3.64
CA VAL A 219 2.25 4.41 2.86
C VAL A 219 1.31 5.56 3.20
N ASN A 220 1.88 6.77 3.30
CA ASN A 220 1.15 8.02 3.37
C ASN A 220 1.15 8.65 1.97
N LEU A 221 -0.04 8.89 1.44
CA LEU A 221 -0.28 9.37 0.07
C LEU A 221 -0.64 10.87 0.04
N GLY A 222 -0.61 11.52 1.20
CA GLY A 222 -1.01 12.93 1.33
C GLY A 222 -2.53 13.10 1.24
N THR A 223 -2.99 14.11 0.52
CA THR A 223 -4.38 14.53 0.47
C THR A 223 -4.94 14.44 -0.95
N ALA A 224 -6.26 14.58 -1.10
CA ALA A 224 -6.91 14.70 -2.40
C ALA A 224 -8.02 15.76 -2.33
N ASN A 225 -8.49 16.20 -3.48
CA ASN A 225 -9.65 17.09 -3.57
C ASN A 225 -10.44 16.78 -4.85
N THR A 226 -11.73 17.13 -4.83
CA THR A 226 -12.52 17.22 -6.05
C THR A 226 -12.17 18.51 -6.79
N GLY A 227 -12.61 18.63 -8.04
CA GLY A 227 -12.74 19.94 -8.68
C GLY A 227 -13.92 20.75 -8.10
N PRO A 228 -14.27 21.88 -8.71
CA PRO A 228 -15.47 22.62 -8.38
C PRO A 228 -16.69 21.72 -8.37
N THR A 229 -17.68 22.09 -7.53
CA THR A 229 -18.91 21.30 -7.40
C THR A 229 -20.11 22.09 -7.89
N ASN A 230 -21.12 21.37 -8.35
CA ASN A 230 -22.41 21.90 -8.75
C ASN A 230 -23.51 21.15 -8.00
N SER A 231 -24.31 21.88 -7.23
CA SER A 231 -25.43 21.32 -6.46
C SER A 231 -26.75 21.66 -7.10
N PHE A 232 -27.65 20.69 -7.12
CA PHE A 232 -28.99 20.77 -7.69
C PHE A 232 -30.00 20.42 -6.61
N ASP A 233 -30.95 21.30 -6.37
CA ASP A 233 -32.05 21.12 -5.43
C ASP A 233 -33.42 20.94 -6.10
N GLY A 234 -33.41 20.72 -7.41
CA GLY A 234 -34.60 20.62 -8.24
C GLY A 234 -35.13 21.95 -8.77
N VAL A 235 -34.60 23.07 -8.28
CA VAL A 235 -35.04 24.44 -8.65
C VAL A 235 -33.84 25.28 -9.10
N THR A 236 -32.75 25.24 -8.34
CA THR A 236 -31.58 26.07 -8.55
C THR A 236 -30.31 25.22 -8.76
N VAL A 237 -29.33 25.85 -9.43
CA VAL A 237 -27.97 25.30 -9.54
C VAL A 237 -27.06 26.21 -8.76
N VAL A 238 -26.33 25.66 -7.78
CA VAL A 238 -25.40 26.40 -6.97
C VAL A 238 -23.98 25.87 -7.22
N ASN A 239 -23.10 26.76 -7.65
CA ASN A 239 -21.67 26.43 -7.77
C ASN A 239 -21.05 26.42 -6.37
N GLY A 240 -20.49 25.30 -6.01
CA GLY A 240 -19.91 25.06 -4.71
C GLY A 240 -18.38 24.96 -4.71
N HIS A 241 -17.84 24.86 -3.52
CA HIS A 241 -16.41 24.68 -3.31
C HIS A 241 -16.00 23.21 -3.43
N PRO A 242 -14.74 22.92 -3.80
CA PRO A 242 -14.21 21.55 -3.80
C PRO A 242 -14.33 20.88 -2.43
N PHE A 243 -14.60 19.60 -2.43
CA PHE A 243 -14.43 18.75 -1.25
C PHE A 243 -12.96 18.36 -1.08
N ASN A 244 -12.48 18.46 0.15
CA ASN A 244 -11.11 18.15 0.50
C ASN A 244 -11.06 16.84 1.31
N PHE A 245 -10.42 15.83 0.73
CA PHE A 245 -10.06 14.60 1.44
C PHE A 245 -8.79 14.88 2.24
N GLY A 246 -8.86 14.61 3.53
CA GLY A 246 -7.72 14.75 4.42
C GLY A 246 -6.61 13.73 4.12
N THR A 247 -5.75 13.49 5.10
CA THR A 247 -4.64 12.55 4.88
C THR A 247 -5.14 11.15 4.53
N ILE A 248 -4.65 10.65 3.39
CA ILE A 248 -4.92 9.30 2.89
C ILE A 248 -3.70 8.44 3.19
N THR A 249 -3.93 7.34 3.88
CA THR A 249 -2.93 6.33 4.18
C THR A 249 -3.37 4.99 3.60
N SER A 250 -2.42 4.11 3.33
CA SER A 250 -2.72 2.77 2.82
C SER A 250 -1.87 1.72 3.50
N GLN A 251 -2.46 0.56 3.70
CA GLN A 251 -1.78 -0.67 4.09
C GLN A 251 -1.87 -1.62 2.90
N ASP A 252 -0.72 -2.01 2.38
CA ASP A 252 -0.63 -2.77 1.15
C ASP A 252 0.02 -4.12 1.42
N VAL A 253 -0.47 -5.14 0.73
CA VAL A 253 0.19 -6.45 0.63
C VAL A 253 0.54 -6.68 -0.83
N MET A 254 1.82 -6.95 -1.08
CA MET A 254 2.37 -7.08 -2.43
C MET A 254 3.12 -8.40 -2.58
N LEU A 255 2.97 -9.03 -3.73
CA LEU A 255 3.80 -10.11 -4.22
C LEU A 255 4.60 -9.59 -5.40
N GLY A 256 5.92 -9.72 -5.31
CA GLY A 256 6.81 -9.20 -6.32
C GLY A 256 7.90 -10.18 -6.70
N PHE A 257 8.64 -9.81 -7.73
CA PHE A 257 9.90 -10.44 -8.10
C PHE A 257 11.00 -9.40 -8.18
N ARG A 258 12.22 -9.83 -7.89
CA ARG A 258 13.44 -9.07 -8.07
C ARG A 258 14.41 -9.89 -8.91
N TRP A 259 14.81 -9.33 -10.05
CA TRP A 259 15.74 -9.95 -10.98
C TRP A 259 17.05 -9.17 -11.03
N ASN A 260 18.11 -9.79 -10.56
CA ASN A 260 19.46 -9.24 -10.59
C ASN A 260 20.06 -9.42 -11.99
N LEU A 261 20.61 -8.33 -12.55
CA LEU A 261 21.09 -8.27 -13.93
C LEU A 261 22.58 -8.57 -14.08
N GLY A 262 23.34 -8.65 -12.99
CA GLY A 262 24.78 -8.97 -12.99
C GLY A 262 25.03 -10.47 -12.98
N GLU A 263 26.25 -10.87 -13.24
CA GLU A 263 26.70 -12.24 -13.02
C GLU A 263 26.95 -12.46 -11.52
N PRO A 264 26.54 -13.62 -10.96
CA PRO A 264 26.85 -13.94 -9.58
C PRO A 264 28.38 -14.02 -9.42
N GLU A 265 28.94 -13.44 -8.35
CA GLU A 265 30.35 -13.59 -8.07
C GLU A 265 30.71 -15.08 -7.92
N PRO A 266 31.79 -15.54 -8.53
CA PRO A 266 32.19 -16.92 -8.41
C PRO A 266 32.45 -17.28 -6.93
N PRO A 267 32.07 -18.49 -6.50
CA PRO A 267 32.27 -18.90 -5.11
C PRO A 267 33.75 -18.79 -4.73
N VAL A 268 34.05 -18.17 -3.61
CA VAL A 268 35.40 -18.15 -3.05
C VAL A 268 35.77 -19.59 -2.64
N VAL A 269 36.54 -20.25 -3.49
CA VAL A 269 37.07 -21.59 -3.19
C VAL A 269 38.14 -21.39 -2.12
N ALA A 270 37.88 -21.84 -0.91
CA ALA A 270 38.89 -21.86 0.13
C ALA A 270 40.11 -22.72 -0.36
N PRO A 271 41.34 -22.24 -0.24
CA PRO A 271 42.50 -22.98 -0.66
C PRO A 271 42.56 -24.31 0.11
N PRO A 272 42.97 -25.42 -0.56
CA PRO A 272 43.04 -26.71 0.09
C PRO A 272 43.94 -26.64 1.32
N LEU A 273 43.47 -27.16 2.45
CA LEU A 273 44.28 -27.27 3.66
C LEU A 273 45.51 -28.14 3.37
N ILE A 274 46.67 -27.51 3.24
CA ILE A 274 47.96 -28.23 3.11
C ILE A 274 48.25 -28.85 4.47
N ARG A 275 48.04 -30.18 4.56
CA ARG A 275 48.47 -30.95 5.73
C ARG A 275 49.98 -31.04 5.68
N LYS A 276 50.68 -30.35 6.57
CA LYS A 276 52.11 -30.60 6.81
C LYS A 276 52.24 -32.03 7.38
N GLY A 277 52.88 -32.89 6.60
CA GLY A 277 53.30 -34.21 7.07
C GLY A 277 54.39 -34.14 8.11
#